data_f228cf3139c0c2ab5e597bd84083c1f5
#
_entry.id   f228cf3139c0c2ab5e597bd84083c1f5
#
_cell.length_a   1.000
_cell.length_b   1.000
_cell.length_c   1.000
_cell.angle_alpha   90.00
_cell.angle_beta   90.00
_cell.angle_gamma   90.00
#
_symmetry.space_group_name_H-M   'P 1'
#
loop_
_entity.id
_entity.type
_entity.pdbx_description
1 polymer ?
#
loop_
_entity_poly.entity_id
_entity_poly.type
_entity_poly.pdbx_seq_one_letter_code
_entity_poly.pdbx_strand_id
1 'polypeptide(L)'
;MSHPLAGSHKSSYTTDKSNAALQGARLRRKTAGKEANGQMKRPLILAHRGFSEQYPENSPLAFQMTVDRTEADGFESDVHMTRDGVPVIIHDDTVDRTTNGTGFVRDHTYQELLELDIGVWKSPAFAGQHIWTLDQLLDFCRETGRLLNLELKNDFFFYEGLEQRVIDAVTSRQMQEQVFVSSFNHLSMQRFKTLCPEIRTGLLYDKPLLHMDRYLDGSNADCIHPWYRLLQNLPELTDLFHERGMEIHTWTVNEEADMRDMIARGADGIITNRPDRLCRVAEDLCC
;
A
#
# COMPACT_ATOMS: atom_id res chain seq x y z
N MET A 1 51.01 17.97 -45.82
CA MET A 1 51.93 18.25 -44.69
C MET A 1 51.16 18.20 -43.42
N SER A 2 51.39 17.16 -42.67
CA SER A 2 51.43 17.04 -41.21
C SER A 2 50.24 17.49 -40.33
N HIS A 3 49.55 16.51 -39.78
CA HIS A 3 48.87 16.52 -38.46
C HIS A 3 49.82 16.88 -37.30
N PRO A 4 49.28 17.26 -36.10
CA PRO A 4 48.97 16.30 -35.04
C PRO A 4 47.66 16.66 -34.25
N LEU A 5 46.85 15.66 -33.86
CA LEU A 5 46.72 14.80 -32.67
C LEU A 5 46.37 15.50 -31.35
N ALA A 6 45.14 15.20 -30.91
CA ALA A 6 44.68 14.67 -29.60
C ALA A 6 44.91 15.45 -28.31
N GLY A 7 43.83 15.71 -27.63
CA GLY A 7 43.71 16.03 -26.21
C GLY A 7 42.51 15.33 -25.62
N SER A 8 42.72 14.19 -24.96
CA SER A 8 41.70 13.41 -24.22
C SER A 8 41.45 14.05 -22.88
N HIS A 9 40.23 14.56 -22.63
CA HIS A 9 39.79 14.83 -21.30
C HIS A 9 39.04 13.61 -20.73
N LYS A 10 39.69 12.94 -19.78
CA LYS A 10 39.07 11.96 -18.90
C LYS A 10 38.23 12.70 -17.89
N SER A 11 36.89 12.52 -17.97
CA SER A 11 35.96 12.88 -16.91
C SER A 11 35.92 11.72 -15.91
N SER A 12 36.45 11.95 -14.72
CA SER A 12 36.28 11.06 -13.57
C SER A 12 34.96 11.37 -12.90
N TYR A 13 33.94 10.58 -13.21
CA TYR A 13 32.70 10.60 -12.43
C TYR A 13 32.89 9.82 -11.13
N THR A 14 32.71 10.51 -10.04
CA THR A 14 32.72 9.98 -8.67
C THR A 14 31.49 9.14 -8.40
N THR A 15 31.61 7.83 -8.45
CA THR A 15 30.60 6.82 -8.15
C THR A 15 30.57 6.40 -6.66
N ASP A 16 31.02 7.24 -5.72
CA ASP A 16 31.38 6.77 -4.37
C ASP A 16 30.41 7.19 -3.24
N LYS A 17 29.37 7.99 -3.52
CA LYS A 17 28.41 8.39 -2.48
C LYS A 17 27.09 7.63 -2.49
N SER A 18 26.70 7.00 -3.58
CA SER A 18 25.48 6.20 -3.69
C SER A 18 25.61 4.79 -3.07
N ASN A 19 26.83 4.23 -3.09
CA ASN A 19 27.08 2.89 -2.51
C ASN A 19 27.13 2.87 -0.98
N ALA A 20 27.51 3.97 -0.33
CA ALA A 20 27.58 4.03 1.14
C ALA A 20 26.19 4.12 1.81
N ALA A 21 25.24 4.81 1.16
CA ALA A 21 23.85 4.89 1.66
C ALA A 21 23.11 3.56 1.48
N LEU A 22 23.33 2.85 0.36
CA LEU A 22 22.77 1.52 0.10
C LEU A 22 23.38 0.43 1.00
N GLN A 23 24.66 0.55 1.38
CA GLN A 23 25.30 -0.39 2.33
C GLN A 23 24.85 -0.15 3.77
N GLY A 24 24.56 1.09 4.18
CA GLY A 24 24.04 1.43 5.52
C GLY A 24 22.64 0.88 5.77
N ALA A 25 21.79 0.79 4.73
CA ALA A 25 20.46 0.19 4.82
C ALA A 25 20.51 -1.36 4.82
N ARG A 26 21.52 -1.97 4.18
CA ARG A 26 21.70 -3.43 4.13
C ARG A 26 22.15 -4.08 5.44
N LEU A 27 22.73 -3.32 6.38
CA LEU A 27 23.28 -3.88 7.65
C LEU A 27 22.24 -3.98 8.78
N ARG A 28 21.01 -3.51 8.63
CA ARG A 28 20.01 -3.53 9.71
C ARG A 28 18.97 -4.65 9.66
N ARG A 29 19.01 -5.56 8.69
CA ARG A 29 18.03 -6.66 8.58
C ARG A 29 18.69 -8.02 8.36
N LYS A 30 19.10 -8.65 9.46
CA LYS A 30 19.32 -10.10 9.53
C LYS A 30 18.42 -10.63 10.64
N THR A 31 17.22 -11.06 10.26
CA THR A 31 16.43 -12.16 10.86
C THR A 31 14.98 -12.01 10.41
N ALA A 32 14.57 -12.81 9.42
CA ALA A 32 13.17 -12.95 9.06
C ALA A 32 12.39 -13.48 10.29
N GLY A 33 11.29 -12.80 10.66
CA GLY A 33 10.29 -13.31 11.60
C GLY A 33 10.62 -13.31 13.10
N LYS A 34 11.89 -13.11 13.53
CA LYS A 34 12.25 -13.08 14.96
C LYS A 34 13.18 -11.94 15.29
N GLU A 35 12.93 -11.29 16.40
CA GLU A 35 13.87 -10.35 17.00
C GLU A 35 15.12 -11.07 17.55
N ALA A 36 16.17 -10.29 17.88
CA ALA A 36 17.44 -10.84 18.40
C ALA A 36 17.27 -11.67 19.70
N ASN A 37 16.15 -11.51 20.41
CA ASN A 37 15.76 -12.23 21.63
C ASN A 37 14.97 -13.52 21.36
N GLY A 38 14.70 -13.88 20.08
CA GLY A 38 13.94 -15.07 19.69
C GLY A 38 12.42 -14.87 19.67
N GLN A 39 11.92 -13.68 19.99
CA GLN A 39 10.52 -13.29 19.98
C GLN A 39 10.05 -13.01 18.54
N MET A 40 8.77 -13.27 18.23
CA MET A 40 8.22 -12.95 16.91
C MET A 40 8.11 -11.43 16.76
N LYS A 41 8.50 -10.92 15.58
CA LYS A 41 8.37 -9.50 15.25
C LYS A 41 6.89 -9.17 15.04
N ARG A 42 6.38 -8.13 15.70
CA ARG A 42 5.04 -7.62 15.46
C ARG A 42 4.96 -7.04 14.04
N PRO A 43 4.02 -7.50 13.19
CA PRO A 43 3.81 -6.91 11.88
C PRO A 43 3.14 -5.53 11.98
N LEU A 44 3.22 -4.71 10.93
CA LEU A 44 2.32 -3.59 10.75
C LEU A 44 0.89 -4.11 10.60
N ILE A 45 -0.05 -3.50 11.32
CA ILE A 45 -1.48 -3.83 11.27
C ILE A 45 -2.18 -2.74 10.47
N LEU A 46 -2.65 -3.12 9.26
CA LEU A 46 -3.32 -2.21 8.34
C LEU A 46 -4.80 -2.60 8.21
N ALA A 47 -5.68 -1.68 8.57
CA ALA A 47 -7.12 -1.87 8.47
C ALA A 47 -7.55 -1.73 7.01
N HIS A 48 -7.94 -2.85 6.37
CA HIS A 48 -8.37 -2.96 4.98
C HIS A 48 -9.63 -2.15 4.74
N ARG A 49 -9.51 -1.01 4.04
CA ARG A 49 -10.59 -0.03 3.80
C ARG A 49 -11.21 0.50 5.10
N GLY A 50 -10.35 0.66 6.15
CA GLY A 50 -10.78 0.91 7.52
C GLY A 50 -11.27 -0.34 8.25
N PHE A 51 -12.02 -0.20 9.34
CA PHE A 51 -12.61 -1.33 10.08
C PHE A 51 -13.81 -1.93 9.33
N SER A 52 -13.55 -2.42 8.12
CA SER A 52 -14.57 -2.76 7.12
C SER A 52 -15.43 -3.98 7.45
N GLU A 53 -15.01 -4.86 8.37
CA GLU A 53 -15.89 -5.95 8.84
C GLU A 53 -17.13 -5.39 9.52
N GLN A 54 -16.99 -4.36 10.35
CA GLN A 54 -18.09 -3.82 11.15
C GLN A 54 -18.73 -2.57 10.53
N TYR A 55 -17.96 -1.78 9.77
CA TYR A 55 -18.40 -0.48 9.23
C TYR A 55 -18.32 -0.46 7.69
N PRO A 56 -19.00 0.47 7.02
CA PRO A 56 -18.92 0.58 5.56
C PRO A 56 -17.50 0.82 5.10
N GLU A 57 -16.98 -0.03 4.19
CA GLU A 57 -15.62 0.08 3.67
C GLU A 57 -15.36 1.44 3.03
N ASN A 58 -14.10 1.91 3.10
CA ASN A 58 -13.64 3.17 2.50
C ASN A 58 -14.48 4.40 2.91
N SER A 59 -15.14 4.35 4.08
CA SER A 59 -15.94 5.45 4.60
C SER A 59 -15.24 6.20 5.74
N PRO A 60 -15.56 7.49 5.92
CA PRO A 60 -15.11 8.26 7.09
C PRO A 60 -15.34 7.53 8.41
N LEU A 61 -16.48 6.87 8.54
CA LEU A 61 -16.84 6.12 9.74
C LEU A 61 -15.90 4.92 9.96
N ALA A 62 -15.59 4.14 8.91
CA ALA A 62 -14.70 2.99 9.06
C ALA A 62 -13.28 3.40 9.47
N PHE A 63 -12.77 4.51 8.93
CA PHE A 63 -11.47 5.06 9.33
C PHE A 63 -11.50 5.59 10.77
N GLN A 64 -12.53 6.36 11.14
CA GLN A 64 -12.67 6.85 12.51
C GLN A 64 -12.78 5.70 13.52
N MET A 65 -13.57 4.68 13.23
CA MET A 65 -13.74 3.52 14.11
C MET A 65 -12.47 2.66 14.21
N THR A 66 -11.61 2.66 13.20
CA THR A 66 -10.27 2.05 13.32
C THR A 66 -9.45 2.77 14.39
N VAL A 67 -9.43 4.10 14.38
CA VAL A 67 -8.70 4.91 15.36
C VAL A 67 -9.27 4.73 16.76
N ASP A 68 -10.60 4.77 16.90
CA ASP A 68 -11.28 4.77 18.20
C ASP A 68 -11.34 3.40 18.87
N ARG A 69 -11.23 2.31 18.10
CA ARG A 69 -11.54 0.95 18.58
C ARG A 69 -10.39 -0.04 18.46
N THR A 70 -9.27 0.36 17.84
CA THR A 70 -8.15 -0.55 17.59
C THR A 70 -6.80 0.14 17.73
N GLU A 71 -5.77 -0.67 17.98
CA GLU A 71 -4.36 -0.24 17.98
C GLU A 71 -3.68 -0.53 16.61
N ALA A 72 -4.45 -0.48 15.51
CA ALA A 72 -3.89 -0.64 14.16
C ALA A 72 -2.92 0.50 13.86
N ASP A 73 -1.83 0.18 13.16
CA ASP A 73 -0.79 1.15 12.81
C ASP A 73 -1.25 2.11 11.71
N GLY A 74 -2.23 1.68 10.91
CA GLY A 74 -2.73 2.48 9.80
C GLY A 74 -3.88 1.84 9.04
N PHE A 75 -4.08 2.35 7.85
CA PHE A 75 -5.12 1.93 6.93
C PHE A 75 -4.52 1.39 5.64
N GLU A 76 -5.26 0.52 5.00
CA GLU A 76 -5.19 0.31 3.57
C GLU A 76 -6.47 0.89 2.95
N SER A 77 -6.37 1.48 1.76
CA SER A 77 -7.49 2.13 1.08
C SER A 77 -7.24 2.27 -0.42
N ASP A 78 -8.30 2.47 -1.19
CA ASP A 78 -8.31 2.42 -2.64
C ASP A 78 -8.58 3.80 -3.25
N VAL A 79 -7.87 4.17 -4.32
CA VAL A 79 -8.10 5.42 -5.03
C VAL A 79 -8.42 5.21 -6.49
N HIS A 80 -9.53 5.81 -6.91
CA HIS A 80 -9.94 6.01 -8.30
C HIS A 80 -9.88 7.50 -8.67
N MET A 81 -10.14 7.81 -9.95
CA MET A 81 -10.24 9.20 -10.41
C MET A 81 -11.59 9.43 -11.09
N THR A 82 -12.26 10.51 -10.73
CA THR A 82 -13.52 10.96 -11.33
C THR A 82 -13.33 11.52 -12.74
N ARG A 83 -14.45 11.77 -13.46
CA ARG A 83 -14.46 12.40 -14.80
C ARG A 83 -13.81 13.78 -14.82
N ASP A 84 -13.97 14.56 -13.74
CA ASP A 84 -13.38 15.88 -13.57
C ASP A 84 -11.98 15.86 -12.92
N GLY A 85 -11.40 14.65 -12.77
CA GLY A 85 -10.01 14.45 -12.37
C GLY A 85 -9.76 14.58 -10.88
N VAL A 86 -10.75 14.37 -10.02
CA VAL A 86 -10.62 14.36 -8.56
C VAL A 86 -10.32 12.93 -8.10
N PRO A 87 -9.21 12.66 -7.37
CA PRO A 87 -8.95 11.36 -6.76
C PRO A 87 -9.93 11.11 -5.60
N VAL A 88 -10.63 9.97 -5.63
CA VAL A 88 -11.69 9.59 -4.65
C VAL A 88 -11.45 8.20 -4.08
N ILE A 89 -11.93 7.98 -2.87
CA ILE A 89 -11.71 6.78 -2.07
C ILE A 89 -12.85 5.80 -2.24
N ILE A 90 -12.65 4.80 -3.09
CA ILE A 90 -13.59 3.72 -3.37
C ILE A 90 -12.84 2.55 -4.00
N HIS A 91 -13.29 1.30 -3.77
CA HIS A 91 -12.59 0.10 -4.24
C HIS A 91 -12.94 -0.29 -5.67
N ASP A 92 -14.24 -0.42 -5.96
CA ASP A 92 -14.69 -0.96 -7.25
C ASP A 92 -14.61 0.11 -8.34
N ASP A 93 -14.44 -0.32 -9.58
CA ASP A 93 -14.54 0.57 -10.76
C ASP A 93 -15.89 1.26 -10.87
N THR A 94 -16.95 0.64 -10.29
CA THR A 94 -18.31 1.16 -10.29
C THR A 94 -18.79 1.49 -8.88
N VAL A 95 -19.80 2.36 -8.78
CA VAL A 95 -20.40 2.76 -7.50
C VAL A 95 -21.50 1.79 -7.01
N ASP A 96 -21.86 0.77 -7.80
CA ASP A 96 -23.06 -0.04 -7.65
C ASP A 96 -23.11 -0.85 -6.35
N ARG A 97 -21.97 -1.43 -5.92
CA ARG A 97 -21.95 -2.34 -4.76
C ARG A 97 -22.02 -1.60 -3.42
N THR A 98 -21.35 -0.48 -3.32
CA THR A 98 -21.12 0.21 -2.04
C THR A 98 -21.85 1.55 -1.92
N THR A 99 -22.72 1.88 -2.89
CA THR A 99 -23.52 3.09 -2.85
C THR A 99 -24.99 2.83 -3.25
N ASN A 100 -25.81 3.85 -3.19
CA ASN A 100 -27.17 3.85 -3.75
C ASN A 100 -27.23 4.32 -5.21
N GLY A 101 -26.07 4.53 -5.87
CA GLY A 101 -25.95 4.90 -7.29
C GLY A 101 -25.60 3.73 -8.20
N THR A 102 -25.36 4.04 -9.48
CA THR A 102 -24.92 3.06 -10.50
C THR A 102 -23.94 3.68 -11.50
N GLY A 103 -23.07 2.86 -12.09
CA GLY A 103 -22.17 3.27 -13.16
C GLY A 103 -20.70 3.38 -12.72
N PHE A 104 -19.83 3.67 -13.68
CA PHE A 104 -18.39 3.75 -13.41
C PHE A 104 -18.02 5.03 -12.67
N VAL A 105 -17.11 4.93 -11.70
CA VAL A 105 -16.57 6.07 -10.93
C VAL A 105 -16.05 7.16 -11.88
N ARG A 106 -15.32 6.76 -12.91
CA ARG A 106 -14.71 7.67 -13.89
C ARG A 106 -15.72 8.45 -14.77
N ASP A 107 -16.98 8.01 -14.78
CA ASP A 107 -18.04 8.65 -15.57
C ASP A 107 -18.83 9.68 -14.75
N HIS A 108 -18.57 9.75 -13.42
CA HIS A 108 -19.13 10.76 -12.53
C HIS A 108 -18.13 11.88 -12.23
N THR A 109 -18.64 13.09 -12.05
CA THR A 109 -17.91 14.17 -11.36
C THR A 109 -17.90 13.92 -9.85
N TYR A 110 -16.97 14.56 -9.13
CA TYR A 110 -16.98 14.46 -7.67
C TYR A 110 -18.28 14.98 -7.05
N GLN A 111 -18.86 16.05 -7.62
CA GLN A 111 -20.14 16.57 -7.13
C GLN A 111 -21.29 15.56 -7.27
N GLU A 112 -21.34 14.80 -8.37
CA GLU A 112 -22.33 13.72 -8.56
C GLU A 112 -22.10 12.59 -7.56
N LEU A 113 -20.84 12.25 -7.23
CA LEU A 113 -20.54 11.22 -6.23
C LEU A 113 -20.88 11.65 -4.80
N LEU A 114 -20.86 12.93 -4.47
CA LEU A 114 -21.27 13.44 -3.15
C LEU A 114 -22.76 13.27 -2.85
N GLU A 115 -23.61 13.12 -3.88
CA GLU A 115 -25.04 12.84 -3.71
C GLU A 115 -25.31 11.36 -3.34
N LEU A 116 -24.27 10.50 -3.43
CA LEU A 116 -24.40 9.08 -3.14
C LEU A 116 -24.15 8.79 -1.65
N ASP A 117 -24.90 7.86 -1.12
CA ASP A 117 -24.72 7.33 0.22
C ASP A 117 -23.90 6.03 0.18
N ILE A 118 -22.73 6.02 0.81
CA ILE A 118 -21.83 4.88 0.87
C ILE A 118 -21.95 4.05 2.15
N GLY A 119 -22.94 4.34 2.99
CA GLY A 119 -23.14 3.64 4.27
C GLY A 119 -24.33 2.70 4.27
N VAL A 120 -25.43 3.10 3.61
CA VAL A 120 -26.72 2.42 3.67
C VAL A 120 -26.70 0.96 3.18
N TRP A 121 -25.83 0.63 2.23
CA TRP A 121 -25.66 -0.73 1.72
C TRP A 121 -25.21 -1.72 2.79
N LYS A 122 -24.37 -1.27 3.74
CA LYS A 122 -23.89 -2.09 4.87
C LYS A 122 -24.96 -2.25 5.94
N SER A 123 -25.62 -1.16 6.29
CA SER A 123 -26.77 -1.11 7.21
C SER A 123 -27.45 0.25 7.12
N PRO A 124 -28.79 0.33 7.27
CA PRO A 124 -29.50 1.61 7.39
C PRO A 124 -29.00 2.49 8.55
N ALA A 125 -28.38 1.88 9.58
CA ALA A 125 -27.79 2.62 10.69
C ALA A 125 -26.58 3.46 10.30
N PHE A 126 -25.97 3.20 9.13
CA PHE A 126 -24.80 3.91 8.62
C PHE A 126 -25.14 4.90 7.49
N ALA A 127 -26.43 5.15 7.25
CA ALA A 127 -26.86 6.13 6.25
C ALA A 127 -26.23 7.52 6.51
N GLY A 128 -25.98 8.28 5.44
CA GLY A 128 -25.37 9.61 5.50
C GLY A 128 -23.84 9.62 5.41
N GLN A 129 -23.21 8.52 4.97
CA GLN A 129 -21.79 8.51 4.66
C GLN A 129 -21.58 8.92 3.20
N HIS A 130 -20.55 9.73 2.96
CA HIS A 130 -20.19 10.21 1.62
C HIS A 130 -18.76 9.83 1.25
N ILE A 131 -18.52 9.67 -0.05
CA ILE A 131 -17.18 9.37 -0.60
C ILE A 131 -16.21 10.50 -0.24
N TRP A 132 -15.07 10.13 0.34
CA TRP A 132 -13.98 11.07 0.57
C TRP A 132 -13.09 11.21 -0.67
N THR A 133 -12.51 12.40 -0.81
CA THR A 133 -11.37 12.59 -1.70
C THR A 133 -10.10 12.05 -1.06
N LEU A 134 -9.07 11.82 -1.88
CA LEU A 134 -7.72 11.51 -1.39
C LEU A 134 -7.22 12.57 -0.40
N ASP A 135 -7.47 13.85 -0.69
CA ASP A 135 -7.05 14.96 0.18
C ASP A 135 -7.64 14.84 1.59
N GLN A 136 -8.92 14.50 1.71
CA GLN A 136 -9.60 14.31 3.01
C GLN A 136 -9.02 13.12 3.78
N LEU A 137 -8.73 12.00 3.10
CA LEU A 137 -8.12 10.85 3.73
C LEU A 137 -6.68 11.15 4.19
N LEU A 138 -5.88 11.83 3.38
CA LEU A 138 -4.52 12.22 3.76
C LEU A 138 -4.51 13.18 4.95
N ASP A 139 -5.40 14.17 4.98
CA ASP A 139 -5.52 15.08 6.11
C ASP A 139 -5.91 14.33 7.40
N PHE A 140 -6.85 13.39 7.31
CA PHE A 140 -7.23 12.52 8.44
C PHE A 140 -6.06 11.64 8.91
N CYS A 141 -5.30 11.02 8.01
CA CYS A 141 -4.12 10.23 8.37
C CYS A 141 -3.05 11.09 9.05
N ARG A 142 -2.82 12.32 8.57
CA ARG A 142 -1.86 13.25 9.16
C ARG A 142 -2.28 13.65 10.58
N GLU A 143 -3.55 13.99 10.79
CA GLU A 143 -4.09 14.39 12.08
C GLU A 143 -4.06 13.27 13.12
N THR A 144 -4.30 12.04 12.68
CA THR A 144 -4.33 10.85 13.57
C THR A 144 -2.96 10.17 13.71
N GLY A 145 -1.95 10.59 12.91
CA GLY A 145 -0.63 9.98 12.89
C GLY A 145 -0.61 8.55 12.32
N ARG A 146 -1.67 8.10 11.63
CA ARG A 146 -1.79 6.74 11.11
C ARG A 146 -1.12 6.60 9.74
N LEU A 147 -0.47 5.46 9.50
CA LEU A 147 0.08 5.09 8.20
C LEU A 147 -1.03 4.88 7.16
N LEU A 148 -0.70 5.08 5.90
CA LEU A 148 -1.61 4.79 4.78
C LEU A 148 -0.91 3.95 3.72
N ASN A 149 -1.44 2.76 3.44
CA ASN A 149 -1.20 2.06 2.18
C ASN A 149 -2.31 2.46 1.20
N LEU A 150 -1.96 3.15 0.14
CA LEU A 150 -2.91 3.58 -0.88
C LEU A 150 -2.78 2.72 -2.13
N GLU A 151 -3.80 1.92 -2.43
CA GLU A 151 -3.89 1.15 -3.67
C GLU A 151 -4.37 2.04 -4.82
N LEU A 152 -3.58 2.16 -5.89
CA LEU A 152 -3.97 2.82 -7.13
C LEU A 152 -4.77 1.84 -7.98
N LYS A 153 -6.07 2.12 -8.15
CA LYS A 153 -7.00 1.31 -8.95
C LYS A 153 -6.91 1.70 -10.44
N ASN A 154 -5.76 1.42 -11.03
CA ASN A 154 -5.44 1.78 -12.42
C ASN A 154 -4.99 0.57 -13.26
N ASP A 155 -5.43 -0.62 -12.89
CA ASP A 155 -5.19 -1.87 -13.59
C ASP A 155 -6.26 -2.17 -14.65
N PHE A 156 -7.51 -1.80 -14.42
CA PHE A 156 -8.60 -1.91 -15.40
C PHE A 156 -8.73 -0.63 -16.24
N PHE A 157 -8.78 0.55 -15.60
CA PHE A 157 -8.73 1.84 -16.28
C PHE A 157 -7.38 2.51 -16.03
N PHE A 158 -6.64 2.79 -17.10
CA PHE A 158 -5.38 3.54 -17.02
C PHE A 158 -5.70 5.03 -16.91
N TYR A 159 -5.85 5.53 -15.67
CA TYR A 159 -6.10 6.95 -15.42
C TYR A 159 -4.86 7.79 -15.74
N GLU A 160 -4.98 8.66 -16.73
CA GLU A 160 -3.88 9.58 -17.09
C GLU A 160 -3.60 10.55 -15.94
N GLY A 161 -2.36 10.56 -15.46
CA GLY A 161 -1.88 11.47 -14.43
C GLY A 161 -2.28 11.13 -12.99
N LEU A 162 -2.88 9.95 -12.73
CA LEU A 162 -3.21 9.54 -11.35
C LEU A 162 -1.98 9.50 -10.46
N GLU A 163 -0.87 8.92 -10.95
CA GLU A 163 0.37 8.84 -10.18
C GLU A 163 0.88 10.22 -9.77
N GLN A 164 0.88 11.20 -10.70
CA GLN A 164 1.33 12.55 -10.39
C GLN A 164 0.41 13.24 -9.39
N ARG A 165 -0.92 13.09 -9.50
CA ARG A 165 -1.87 13.66 -8.55
C ARG A 165 -1.67 13.11 -7.14
N VAL A 166 -1.43 11.80 -7.01
CA VAL A 166 -1.14 11.17 -5.71
C VAL A 166 0.20 11.68 -5.15
N ILE A 167 1.24 11.78 -5.98
CA ILE A 167 2.52 12.35 -5.59
C ILE A 167 2.37 13.79 -5.08
N ASP A 168 1.67 14.64 -5.83
CA ASP A 168 1.45 16.04 -5.47
C ASP A 168 0.65 16.16 -4.15
N ALA A 169 -0.38 15.35 -3.97
CA ALA A 169 -1.19 15.33 -2.76
C ALA A 169 -0.38 14.93 -1.51
N VAL A 170 0.46 13.89 -1.63
CA VAL A 170 1.30 13.39 -0.53
C VAL A 170 2.45 14.36 -0.22
N THR A 171 3.15 14.85 -1.26
CA THR A 171 4.34 15.69 -1.07
C THR A 171 3.99 17.09 -0.57
N SER A 172 2.88 17.68 -1.02
CA SER A 172 2.40 18.97 -0.50
C SER A 172 2.08 18.95 0.99
N ARG A 173 1.77 17.75 1.53
CA ARG A 173 1.51 17.51 2.97
C ARG A 173 2.73 17.02 3.74
N GLN A 174 3.87 16.79 3.07
CA GLN A 174 5.09 16.23 3.65
C GLN A 174 4.87 14.84 4.29
N MET A 175 4.07 13.97 3.64
CA MET A 175 3.67 12.67 4.17
C MET A 175 4.39 11.48 3.52
N GLN A 176 5.53 11.69 2.85
CA GLN A 176 6.24 10.65 2.08
C GLN A 176 6.66 9.44 2.93
N GLU A 177 6.94 9.65 4.22
CA GLU A 177 7.30 8.58 5.15
C GLU A 177 6.07 7.88 5.75
N GLN A 178 4.90 8.54 5.73
CA GLN A 178 3.65 8.04 6.31
C GLN A 178 2.78 7.31 5.29
N VAL A 179 2.98 7.59 4.01
CA VAL A 179 2.21 6.98 2.90
C VAL A 179 3.12 6.06 2.10
N PHE A 180 2.61 4.90 1.72
CA PHE A 180 3.18 4.05 0.69
C PHE A 180 2.07 3.64 -0.27
N VAL A 181 2.42 3.42 -1.54
CA VAL A 181 1.45 3.14 -2.59
C VAL A 181 1.62 1.73 -3.12
N SER A 182 0.52 1.13 -3.52
CA SER A 182 0.52 -0.20 -4.13
C SER A 182 -0.43 -0.26 -5.33
N SER A 183 -0.23 -1.23 -6.21
CA SER A 183 -1.14 -1.49 -7.33
C SER A 183 -0.90 -2.88 -7.91
N PHE A 184 -1.93 -3.46 -8.54
CA PHE A 184 -1.82 -4.59 -9.46
C PHE A 184 -1.21 -4.17 -10.81
N ASN A 185 -1.24 -2.88 -11.16
CA ASN A 185 -0.53 -2.34 -12.30
C ASN A 185 0.94 -2.05 -11.95
N HIS A 186 1.79 -3.06 -12.07
CA HIS A 186 3.21 -2.94 -11.72
C HIS A 186 3.97 -1.93 -12.60
N LEU A 187 3.52 -1.66 -13.82
CA LEU A 187 4.09 -0.59 -14.65
C LEU A 187 3.82 0.79 -14.06
N SER A 188 2.64 0.98 -13.45
CA SER A 188 2.31 2.19 -12.71
C SER A 188 3.23 2.36 -11.50
N MET A 189 3.50 1.29 -10.75
CA MET A 189 4.43 1.34 -9.60
C MET A 189 5.86 1.68 -10.03
N GLN A 190 6.34 1.13 -11.14
CA GLN A 190 7.65 1.48 -11.71
C GLN A 190 7.70 2.96 -12.12
N ARG A 191 6.64 3.47 -12.77
CA ARG A 191 6.51 4.89 -13.12
C ARG A 191 6.47 5.77 -11.86
N PHE A 192 5.67 5.39 -10.88
CA PHE A 192 5.54 6.10 -9.60
C PHE A 192 6.91 6.22 -8.91
N LYS A 193 7.65 5.11 -8.81
CA LYS A 193 8.99 5.08 -8.20
C LYS A 193 10.00 5.94 -8.96
N THR A 194 9.86 6.05 -10.27
CA THR A 194 10.69 6.92 -11.10
C THR A 194 10.39 8.41 -10.86
N LEU A 195 9.10 8.75 -10.67
CA LEU A 195 8.66 10.14 -10.45
C LEU A 195 8.95 10.63 -9.02
N CYS A 196 8.79 9.76 -8.03
CA CYS A 196 8.98 10.09 -6.61
C CYS A 196 9.61 8.91 -5.86
N PRO A 197 10.95 8.77 -5.88
CA PRO A 197 11.64 7.65 -5.24
C PRO A 197 11.53 7.65 -3.71
N GLU A 198 11.13 8.75 -3.08
CA GLU A 198 11.00 8.91 -1.64
C GLU A 198 9.77 8.19 -1.08
N ILE A 199 8.69 8.05 -1.88
CA ILE A 199 7.49 7.31 -1.47
C ILE A 199 7.72 5.83 -1.75
N ARG A 200 7.46 4.99 -0.75
CA ARG A 200 7.58 3.53 -0.89
C ARG A 200 6.50 2.98 -1.82
N THR A 201 6.88 1.97 -2.62
CA THR A 201 5.98 1.30 -3.56
C THR A 201 5.88 -0.18 -3.29
N GLY A 202 4.66 -0.74 -3.43
CA GLY A 202 4.33 -2.15 -3.24
C GLY A 202 3.70 -2.78 -4.49
N LEU A 203 4.08 -4.02 -4.78
CA LEU A 203 3.53 -4.77 -5.91
C LEU A 203 2.45 -5.75 -5.42
N LEU A 204 1.20 -5.47 -5.75
CA LEU A 204 0.07 -6.37 -5.47
C LEU A 204 0.03 -7.52 -6.49
N TYR A 205 -0.19 -8.75 -6.00
CA TYR A 205 -0.45 -9.90 -6.87
C TYR A 205 -1.16 -11.03 -6.13
N ASP A 206 -1.97 -11.79 -6.88
CA ASP A 206 -2.81 -12.88 -6.36
C ASP A 206 -2.54 -14.24 -7.06
N LYS A 207 -1.63 -14.27 -8.00
CA LYS A 207 -1.27 -15.46 -8.79
C LYS A 207 0.22 -15.72 -8.73
N PRO A 208 0.67 -16.99 -8.75
CA PRO A 208 2.08 -17.33 -8.89
C PRO A 208 2.65 -16.75 -10.19
N LEU A 209 3.80 -16.10 -10.12
CA LEU A 209 4.51 -15.54 -11.27
C LEU A 209 5.72 -16.42 -11.62
N LEU A 210 5.92 -16.68 -12.91
CA LEU A 210 7.11 -17.36 -13.39
C LEU A 210 8.35 -16.46 -13.23
N HIS A 211 9.46 -17.05 -12.82
CA HIS A 211 10.72 -16.33 -12.66
C HIS A 211 10.60 -15.09 -11.75
N MET A 212 9.91 -15.27 -10.60
CA MET A 212 9.69 -14.21 -9.62
C MET A 212 11.01 -13.53 -9.22
N ASP A 213 12.10 -14.29 -9.10
CA ASP A 213 13.44 -13.78 -8.83
C ASP A 213 13.87 -12.71 -9.83
N ARG A 214 13.77 -12.98 -11.13
CA ARG A 214 14.12 -12.03 -12.20
C ARG A 214 13.15 -10.87 -12.31
N TYR A 215 11.87 -11.15 -12.03
CA TYR A 215 10.82 -10.15 -12.05
C TYR A 215 11.08 -9.05 -11.00
N LEU A 216 11.43 -9.45 -9.80
CA LEU A 216 11.71 -8.54 -8.69
C LEU A 216 12.98 -7.71 -8.92
N ASP A 217 14.03 -8.31 -9.50
CA ASP A 217 15.30 -7.63 -9.76
C ASP A 217 15.13 -6.38 -10.65
N GLY A 218 14.08 -6.32 -11.48
CA GLY A 218 13.80 -5.16 -12.36
C GLY A 218 12.73 -4.20 -11.83
N SER A 219 12.11 -4.48 -10.68
CA SER A 219 10.94 -3.73 -10.24
C SER A 219 11.25 -2.42 -9.51
N ASN A 220 12.40 -2.32 -8.83
CA ASN A 220 12.77 -1.24 -7.90
C ASN A 220 11.72 -0.95 -6.80
N ALA A 221 10.78 -1.88 -6.55
CA ALA A 221 9.78 -1.74 -5.52
C ALA A 221 10.36 -2.01 -4.13
N ASP A 222 9.80 -1.36 -3.11
CA ASP A 222 10.24 -1.51 -1.72
C ASP A 222 9.53 -2.66 -1.01
N CYS A 223 8.28 -2.94 -1.42
CA CYS A 223 7.40 -3.93 -0.80
C CYS A 223 6.82 -4.86 -1.86
N ILE A 224 6.42 -6.05 -1.39
CA ILE A 224 5.63 -6.99 -2.16
C ILE A 224 4.33 -7.27 -1.39
N HIS A 225 3.19 -7.24 -2.08
CA HIS A 225 1.86 -7.42 -1.49
C HIS A 225 1.18 -8.68 -2.02
N PRO A 226 1.61 -9.88 -1.59
CA PRO A 226 1.01 -11.15 -2.03
C PRO A 226 -0.33 -11.39 -1.36
N TRP A 227 -1.27 -12.03 -2.08
CA TRP A 227 -2.37 -12.71 -1.44
C TRP A 227 -1.82 -13.78 -0.48
N TYR A 228 -2.25 -13.77 0.79
CA TYR A 228 -1.67 -14.60 1.85
C TYR A 228 -1.64 -16.11 1.54
N ARG A 229 -2.59 -16.61 0.74
CA ARG A 229 -2.61 -18.01 0.31
C ARG A 229 -1.39 -18.39 -0.55
N LEU A 230 -0.77 -17.42 -1.23
CA LEU A 230 0.48 -17.70 -1.96
C LEU A 230 1.62 -18.01 -1.00
N LEU A 231 1.72 -17.29 0.11
CA LEU A 231 2.73 -17.56 1.14
C LEU A 231 2.48 -18.90 1.86
N GLN A 232 1.21 -19.32 1.98
CA GLN A 232 0.86 -20.63 2.54
C GLN A 232 1.26 -21.77 1.60
N ASN A 233 1.01 -21.61 0.31
CA ASN A 233 1.25 -22.65 -0.71
C ASN A 233 2.70 -22.69 -1.20
N LEU A 234 3.43 -21.56 -1.13
CA LEU A 234 4.78 -21.36 -1.62
C LEU A 234 5.62 -20.70 -0.51
N PRO A 235 5.92 -21.42 0.58
CA PRO A 235 6.59 -20.85 1.75
C PRO A 235 7.97 -20.26 1.47
N GLU A 236 8.66 -20.74 0.42
CA GLU A 236 9.94 -20.25 -0.04
C GLU A 236 9.90 -18.79 -0.53
N LEU A 237 8.72 -18.26 -0.85
CA LEU A 237 8.56 -16.87 -1.29
C LEU A 237 8.93 -15.88 -0.17
N THR A 238 8.69 -16.24 1.09
CA THR A 238 9.04 -15.36 2.22
C THR A 238 10.54 -15.08 2.25
N ASP A 239 11.35 -16.14 2.20
CA ASP A 239 12.81 -16.03 2.19
C ASP A 239 13.28 -15.28 0.93
N LEU A 240 12.72 -15.62 -0.23
CA LEU A 240 13.02 -14.96 -1.51
C LEU A 240 12.86 -13.43 -1.44
N PHE A 241 11.77 -12.94 -0.84
CA PHE A 241 11.50 -11.50 -0.74
C PHE A 241 12.42 -10.82 0.27
N HIS A 242 12.60 -11.42 1.45
CA HIS A 242 13.47 -10.87 2.49
C HIS A 242 14.95 -10.85 2.06
N GLU A 243 15.43 -11.85 1.34
CA GLU A 243 16.79 -11.87 0.78
C GLU A 243 17.03 -10.71 -0.20
N ARG A 244 15.98 -10.19 -0.84
CA ARG A 244 16.02 -8.99 -1.69
C ARG A 244 15.80 -7.69 -0.94
N GLY A 245 15.59 -7.76 0.38
CA GLY A 245 15.34 -6.59 1.22
C GLY A 245 13.96 -5.98 1.04
N MET A 246 13.00 -6.72 0.46
CA MET A 246 11.61 -6.28 0.29
C MET A 246 10.80 -6.58 1.54
N GLU A 247 9.90 -5.67 1.91
CA GLU A 247 8.89 -5.92 2.95
C GLU A 247 7.71 -6.70 2.36
N ILE A 248 7.15 -7.59 3.16
CA ILE A 248 5.99 -8.42 2.78
C ILE A 248 4.76 -7.88 3.50
N HIS A 249 3.80 -7.30 2.75
CA HIS A 249 2.51 -6.87 3.27
C HIS A 249 1.41 -7.75 2.65
N THR A 250 0.87 -8.68 3.43
CA THR A 250 -0.06 -9.68 2.90
C THR A 250 -1.53 -9.33 3.18
N TRP A 251 -2.44 -9.78 2.30
CA TRP A 251 -3.86 -9.42 2.28
C TRP A 251 -4.75 -10.56 1.81
N THR A 252 -6.07 -10.58 2.06
CA THR A 252 -6.76 -9.99 3.19
C THR A 252 -6.92 -11.06 4.25
N VAL A 253 -6.28 -10.91 5.39
CA VAL A 253 -6.16 -11.95 6.42
C VAL A 253 -7.18 -11.67 7.53
N ASN A 254 -8.24 -12.47 7.63
CA ASN A 254 -9.36 -12.20 8.54
C ASN A 254 -9.51 -13.24 9.65
N GLU A 255 -9.07 -14.47 9.41
CA GLU A 255 -9.19 -15.56 10.38
C GLU A 255 -7.98 -15.62 11.30
N GLU A 256 -8.20 -15.88 12.58
CA GLU A 256 -7.15 -15.88 13.61
C GLU A 256 -6.04 -16.89 13.30
N ALA A 257 -6.40 -18.07 12.80
CA ALA A 257 -5.41 -19.07 12.41
C ALA A 257 -4.49 -18.60 11.29
N ASP A 258 -5.06 -17.91 10.28
CA ASP A 258 -4.29 -17.32 9.17
C ASP A 258 -3.44 -16.13 9.66
N MET A 259 -3.94 -15.30 10.60
CA MET A 259 -3.18 -14.22 11.22
C MET A 259 -1.93 -14.77 11.94
N ARG A 260 -2.11 -15.79 12.78
CA ARG A 260 -1.01 -16.47 13.49
C ARG A 260 0.00 -17.09 12.52
N ASP A 261 -0.47 -17.71 11.42
CA ASP A 261 0.38 -18.29 10.38
C ASP A 261 1.20 -17.22 9.65
N MET A 262 0.60 -16.08 9.27
CA MET A 262 1.31 -14.99 8.60
C MET A 262 2.36 -14.32 9.50
N ILE A 263 2.06 -14.13 10.80
CA ILE A 263 3.04 -13.63 11.78
C ILE A 263 4.20 -14.62 11.91
N ALA A 264 3.91 -15.90 12.03
CA ALA A 264 4.93 -16.96 12.17
C ALA A 264 5.82 -17.07 10.92
N ARG A 265 5.29 -16.78 9.73
CA ARG A 265 6.05 -16.74 8.47
C ARG A 265 6.88 -15.47 8.31
N GLY A 266 6.69 -14.48 9.18
CA GLY A 266 7.46 -13.23 9.15
C GLY A 266 6.92 -12.19 8.18
N ALA A 267 5.61 -12.14 7.92
CA ALA A 267 5.00 -11.02 7.23
C ALA A 267 5.32 -9.71 7.97
N ASP A 268 5.80 -8.69 7.24
CA ASP A 268 6.15 -7.38 7.80
C ASP A 268 4.91 -6.51 8.02
N GLY A 269 3.86 -6.72 7.22
CA GLY A 269 2.56 -6.09 7.37
C GLY A 269 1.42 -7.06 7.06
N ILE A 270 0.30 -6.89 7.75
CA ILE A 270 -0.91 -7.68 7.53
C ILE A 270 -2.09 -6.73 7.32
N ILE A 271 -2.76 -6.88 6.20
CA ILE A 271 -3.94 -6.12 5.80
C ILE A 271 -5.17 -6.96 6.12
N THR A 272 -6.10 -6.43 6.94
CA THR A 272 -7.24 -7.17 7.49
C THR A 272 -8.52 -6.33 7.60
N ASN A 273 -9.69 -6.96 7.40
CA ASN A 273 -10.98 -6.36 7.73
C ASN A 273 -11.24 -6.32 9.26
N ARG A 274 -10.42 -7.07 10.03
CA ARG A 274 -10.57 -7.28 11.47
C ARG A 274 -9.35 -6.77 12.25
N PRO A 275 -9.05 -5.46 12.20
CA PRO A 275 -7.90 -4.90 12.92
C PRO A 275 -7.98 -5.15 14.42
N ASP A 276 -9.19 -5.16 15.01
CA ASP A 276 -9.45 -5.52 16.41
C ASP A 276 -8.97 -6.91 16.79
N ARG A 277 -9.16 -7.90 15.89
CA ARG A 277 -8.72 -9.28 16.08
C ARG A 277 -7.22 -9.40 15.92
N LEU A 278 -6.66 -8.79 14.87
CA LEU A 278 -5.23 -8.87 14.59
C LEU A 278 -4.39 -8.21 15.69
N CYS A 279 -4.84 -7.09 16.27
CA CYS A 279 -4.15 -6.47 17.41
C CYS A 279 -4.01 -7.45 18.58
N ARG A 280 -5.09 -8.13 18.98
CA ARG A 280 -5.05 -9.14 20.05
C ARG A 280 -4.12 -10.31 19.71
N VAL A 281 -4.18 -10.83 18.47
CA VAL A 281 -3.31 -11.93 18.05
C VAL A 281 -1.83 -11.53 18.08
N ALA A 282 -1.52 -10.30 17.67
CA ALA A 282 -0.16 -9.78 17.68
C ALA A 282 0.35 -9.57 19.13
N GLU A 283 -0.49 -9.07 20.04
CA GLU A 283 -0.16 -8.98 21.47
C GLU A 283 0.18 -10.35 22.07
N ASP A 284 -0.67 -11.38 21.80
CA ASP A 284 -0.46 -12.74 22.31
C ASP A 284 0.86 -13.36 21.84
N LEU A 285 1.32 -13.05 20.63
CA LEU A 285 2.47 -13.72 20.00
C LEU A 285 3.78 -12.94 20.10
N CYS A 286 3.70 -11.61 20.19
CA CYS A 286 4.85 -10.72 20.04
C CYS A 286 5.17 -9.95 21.34
N CYS A 287 4.35 -10.06 22.38
CA CYS A 287 4.58 -9.52 23.73
C CYS A 287 4.77 -10.65 24.73
#